data_a725b57f93bf411b9ec66502df54e732
#
_entry.id   a725b57f93bf411b9ec66502df54e732
#
_cell.length_a   1.000
_cell.length_b   1.000
_cell.length_c   1.000
_cell.angle_alpha   90.00
_cell.angle_beta   90.00
_cell.angle_gamma   90.00
#
_symmetry.space_group_name_H-M   'P 1'
#
loop_
_entity.id
_entity.type
_entity.pdbx_description
1 polymer ?
#
loop_
_entity_poly.entity_id
_entity_poly.type
_entity_poly.pdbx_seq_one_letter_code
_entity_poly.pdbx_strand_id
1 'polypeptide(L)'
;VVMERKEATNAYEESVTDGNAAILVEEVSTNLYSMQIGNIPPQTEVKIKYQYSVFHEWRDGFLRWRLPTVLAPRYGQSGLAPHHEPEVDLLIKHYFKFELLVEGFLSELPCMSPSHQIKFVREGDAHKLSLGYEKDVLNRDLIIHFQQDGRKEMDVCSALWDRDVNNQYCALLSLCTPKVTDRVSAPKIIKILIDCSGSMMGESIQQARIALRQVMQEIRPEDKVMIWKFGSSIEKLQNKPVSINQVDENIFHR
;
A
#
# COMPACT_ATOMS: atom_id res chain seq x y z
N VAL A 1 17.45 -3.66 23.11
CA VAL A 1 18.59 -2.72 23.16
C VAL A 1 18.94 -2.34 21.74
N VAL A 2 19.17 -1.06 21.45
CA VAL A 2 19.68 -0.59 20.15
C VAL A 2 21.19 -0.57 20.25
N MET A 3 21.86 -1.19 19.27
CA MET A 3 23.33 -1.32 19.24
C MET A 3 23.81 -1.32 17.78
N GLU A 4 25.11 -1.25 17.58
CA GLU A 4 25.71 -1.34 16.25
C GLU A 4 25.38 -2.69 15.61
N ARG A 5 25.17 -2.71 14.27
CA ARG A 5 24.69 -3.88 13.54
C ARG A 5 25.56 -5.12 13.78
N LYS A 6 26.90 -4.98 13.69
CA LYS A 6 27.81 -6.11 13.91
C LYS A 6 27.75 -6.64 15.32
N GLU A 7 27.68 -5.75 16.29
CA GLU A 7 27.57 -6.11 17.71
C GLU A 7 26.25 -6.84 17.98
N ALA A 8 25.14 -6.35 17.40
CA ALA A 8 23.84 -6.99 17.51
C ALA A 8 23.83 -8.41 16.91
N THR A 9 24.43 -8.57 15.73
CA THR A 9 24.54 -9.87 15.07
C THR A 9 25.37 -10.86 15.91
N ASN A 10 26.53 -10.43 16.39
CA ASN A 10 27.39 -11.27 17.23
C ASN A 10 26.66 -11.70 18.53
N ALA A 11 26.01 -10.77 19.21
CA ALA A 11 25.27 -11.06 20.42
C ALA A 11 24.10 -12.03 20.18
N TYR A 12 23.44 -11.91 19.02
CA TYR A 12 22.40 -12.84 18.61
C TYR A 12 22.95 -14.24 18.36
N GLU A 13 24.02 -14.37 17.57
CA GLU A 13 24.64 -15.63 17.23
C GLU A 13 25.19 -16.35 18.47
N GLU A 14 25.83 -15.63 19.38
CA GLU A 14 26.33 -16.15 20.65
C GLU A 14 25.17 -16.68 21.52
N SER A 15 24.10 -15.90 21.64
CA SER A 15 22.91 -16.29 22.39
C SER A 15 22.23 -17.54 21.82
N VAL A 16 22.13 -17.63 20.50
CA VAL A 16 21.58 -18.80 19.80
C VAL A 16 22.46 -20.03 19.99
N THR A 17 23.78 -19.86 19.92
CA THR A 17 24.76 -20.93 20.11
C THR A 17 24.70 -21.50 21.53
N ASP A 18 24.48 -20.65 22.52
CA ASP A 18 24.29 -21.04 23.94
C ASP A 18 22.94 -21.70 24.21
N GLY A 19 22.09 -21.86 23.18
CA GLY A 19 20.77 -22.48 23.32
C GLY A 19 19.67 -21.56 23.81
N ASN A 20 19.93 -20.26 23.97
CA ASN A 20 18.94 -19.29 24.42
C ASN A 20 18.04 -18.84 23.27
N ALA A 21 16.77 -18.53 23.57
CA ALA A 21 15.92 -17.85 22.63
C ALA A 21 16.39 -16.40 22.43
N ALA A 22 16.63 -16.01 21.21
CA ALA A 22 17.09 -14.67 20.87
C ALA A 22 16.31 -14.10 19.69
N ILE A 23 16.20 -12.77 19.66
CA ILE A 23 15.53 -12.04 18.58
C ILE A 23 16.46 -10.94 18.09
N LEU A 24 16.73 -10.93 16.79
CA LEU A 24 17.44 -9.87 16.11
C LEU A 24 16.49 -9.14 15.15
N VAL A 25 16.42 -7.81 15.27
CA VAL A 25 15.68 -6.96 14.35
C VAL A 25 16.66 -6.00 13.69
N GLU A 26 16.66 -5.98 12.38
CA GLU A 26 17.55 -5.14 11.58
C GLU A 26 16.74 -4.32 10.56
N GLU A 27 17.09 -3.05 10.39
CA GLU A 27 16.66 -2.29 9.22
C GLU A 27 17.55 -2.64 8.04
N VAL A 28 16.97 -3.31 7.05
CA VAL A 28 17.68 -3.80 5.85
C VAL A 28 17.80 -2.71 4.80
N SER A 29 16.72 -1.96 4.64
CA SER A 29 16.64 -0.75 3.81
C SER A 29 15.58 0.18 4.39
N THR A 30 15.49 1.40 3.90
CA THR A 30 14.54 2.39 4.41
C THR A 30 13.13 1.82 4.52
N ASN A 31 12.61 1.75 5.76
CA ASN A 31 11.31 1.20 6.12
C ASN A 31 11.13 -0.31 5.85
N LEU A 32 12.21 -1.05 5.63
CA LEU A 32 12.19 -2.51 5.53
C LEU A 32 13.00 -3.13 6.66
N TYR A 33 12.34 -3.88 7.51
CA TYR A 33 12.93 -4.54 8.67
C TYR A 33 12.90 -6.04 8.49
N SER A 34 13.99 -6.70 8.87
CA SER A 34 14.10 -8.15 9.00
C SER A 34 14.10 -8.54 10.47
N MET A 35 13.40 -9.61 10.81
CA MET A 35 13.36 -10.16 12.15
C MET A 35 13.80 -11.62 12.10
N GLN A 36 14.81 -11.96 12.88
CA GLN A 36 15.28 -13.32 13.07
C GLN A 36 14.95 -13.77 14.49
N ILE A 37 14.40 -14.97 14.63
CA ILE A 37 14.04 -15.55 15.91
C ILE A 37 14.75 -16.91 16.02
N GLY A 38 15.71 -16.99 16.93
CA GLY A 38 16.49 -18.21 17.17
C GLY A 38 15.90 -19.08 18.27
N ASN A 39 16.17 -20.39 18.19
CA ASN A 39 15.85 -21.40 19.20
C ASN A 39 14.38 -21.44 19.62
N ILE A 40 13.45 -21.40 18.65
CA ILE A 40 12.03 -21.65 18.92
C ILE A 40 11.85 -23.13 19.28
N PRO A 41 11.34 -23.46 20.49
CA PRO A 41 11.09 -24.84 20.85
C PRO A 41 10.04 -25.50 19.91
N PRO A 42 10.11 -26.82 19.72
CA PRO A 42 9.11 -27.51 18.93
C PRO A 42 7.70 -27.40 19.55
N GLN A 43 6.68 -27.38 18.72
CA GLN A 43 5.27 -27.26 19.13
C GLN A 43 4.95 -25.99 19.93
N THR A 44 5.71 -24.93 19.74
CA THR A 44 5.50 -23.64 20.41
C THR A 44 4.82 -22.65 19.46
N GLU A 45 3.79 -21.99 19.96
CA GLU A 45 3.15 -20.87 19.25
C GLU A 45 3.97 -19.59 19.52
N VAL A 46 4.34 -18.88 18.45
CA VAL A 46 5.04 -17.60 18.54
C VAL A 46 4.08 -16.48 18.17
N LYS A 47 3.92 -15.51 19.07
CA LYS A 47 3.16 -14.28 18.84
C LYS A 47 4.12 -13.11 18.75
N ILE A 48 4.09 -12.43 17.62
CA ILE A 48 4.88 -11.21 17.41
C ILE A 48 3.95 -10.01 17.55
N LYS A 49 4.26 -9.14 18.52
CA LYS A 49 3.55 -7.87 18.70
C LYS A 49 4.53 -6.73 18.46
N TYR A 50 4.19 -5.88 17.52
CA TYR A 50 4.95 -4.66 17.23
C TYR A 50 4.02 -3.45 17.14
N GLN A 51 4.56 -2.28 17.39
CA GLN A 51 3.85 -1.02 17.33
C GLN A 51 4.69 -0.05 16.51
N TYR A 52 4.03 0.66 15.60
CA TYR A 52 4.68 1.67 14.77
C TYR A 52 3.72 2.83 14.51
N SER A 53 4.28 3.98 14.15
CA SER A 53 3.53 5.17 13.77
C SER A 53 3.83 5.53 12.33
N VAL A 54 2.79 5.88 11.58
CA VAL A 54 2.90 6.27 10.17
C VAL A 54 2.04 7.50 9.94
N PHE A 55 2.59 8.48 9.21
CA PHE A 55 1.81 9.58 8.70
C PHE A 55 1.11 9.18 7.41
N HIS A 56 -0.21 9.34 7.39
CA HIS A 56 -1.01 9.13 6.20
C HIS A 56 -1.48 10.47 5.65
N GLU A 57 -1.50 10.60 4.33
CA GLU A 57 -1.98 11.79 3.64
C GLU A 57 -3.35 11.53 3.01
N TRP A 58 -4.20 12.53 3.11
CA TRP A 58 -5.44 12.57 2.34
C TRP A 58 -5.14 12.95 0.90
N ARG A 59 -5.55 12.11 -0.04
CA ARG A 59 -5.44 12.39 -1.48
C ARG A 59 -6.76 12.12 -2.16
N ASP A 60 -7.24 13.08 -2.92
CA ASP A 60 -8.49 12.99 -3.69
C ASP A 60 -9.72 12.58 -2.85
N GLY A 61 -9.75 12.96 -1.57
CA GLY A 61 -10.82 12.62 -0.64
C GLY A 61 -10.73 11.24 0.00
N PHE A 62 -9.58 10.57 -0.13
CA PHE A 62 -9.32 9.27 0.50
C PHE A 62 -8.06 9.30 1.33
N LEU A 63 -8.10 8.63 2.49
CA LEU A 63 -6.92 8.16 3.20
C LEU A 63 -6.68 6.71 2.81
N ARG A 64 -5.51 6.43 2.28
CA ARG A 64 -5.13 5.08 1.86
C ARG A 64 -4.26 4.41 2.92
N TRP A 65 -4.82 3.40 3.55
CA TRP A 65 -4.06 2.48 4.40
C TRP A 65 -3.64 1.25 3.59
N ARG A 66 -2.39 0.80 3.77
CA ARG A 66 -1.82 -0.34 3.04
C ARG A 66 -1.12 -1.27 4.00
N LEU A 67 -1.46 -2.56 3.95
CA LEU A 67 -0.70 -3.63 4.53
C LEU A 67 0.07 -4.34 3.40
N PRO A 68 1.40 -4.20 3.35
CA PRO A 68 2.22 -4.93 2.40
C PRO A 68 2.15 -6.43 2.72
N THR A 69 1.68 -7.22 1.79
CA THR A 69 1.61 -8.69 1.90
C THR A 69 2.49 -9.37 0.86
N VAL A 70 3.03 -8.59 -0.07
CA VAL A 70 3.92 -9.06 -1.14
C VAL A 70 5.24 -8.32 -1.03
N LEU A 71 6.30 -9.08 -0.88
CA LEU A 71 7.68 -8.60 -0.89
C LEU A 71 8.37 -9.21 -2.12
N ALA A 72 8.14 -8.60 -3.27
CA ALA A 72 8.78 -9.04 -4.52
C ALA A 72 9.42 -7.84 -5.20
N PRO A 73 10.74 -7.67 -5.10
CA PRO A 73 11.43 -6.77 -5.99
C PRO A 73 11.33 -7.33 -7.42
N ARG A 74 10.49 -6.72 -8.25
CA ARG A 74 10.42 -7.10 -9.67
C ARG A 74 11.71 -6.79 -10.41
N TYR A 75 12.48 -5.80 -9.92
CA TYR A 75 13.73 -5.34 -10.50
C TYR A 75 14.69 -4.89 -9.40
N GLY A 76 15.94 -5.34 -9.44
CA GLY A 76 16.99 -4.95 -8.52
C GLY A 76 17.21 -5.95 -7.38
N GLN A 77 18.15 -5.60 -6.49
CA GLN A 77 18.43 -6.38 -5.29
C GLN A 77 17.50 -5.96 -4.16
N SER A 78 16.97 -6.92 -3.42
CA SER A 78 16.06 -6.68 -2.31
C SER A 78 16.73 -6.01 -1.10
N GLY A 79 18.07 -6.10 -1.01
CA GLY A 79 18.82 -5.73 0.18
C GLY A 79 18.70 -6.75 1.32
N LEU A 80 17.87 -7.77 1.16
CA LEU A 80 17.75 -8.88 2.10
C LEU A 80 18.95 -9.82 2.01
N ALA A 81 19.27 -10.51 3.09
CA ALA A 81 20.22 -11.61 3.04
C ALA A 81 19.68 -12.73 2.11
N PRO A 82 20.53 -13.49 1.42
CA PRO A 82 20.08 -14.50 0.46
C PRO A 82 19.07 -15.50 1.00
N HIS A 83 19.16 -15.85 2.28
CA HIS A 83 18.24 -16.77 2.95
C HIS A 83 16.92 -16.12 3.37
N HIS A 84 16.79 -14.80 3.26
CA HIS A 84 15.57 -14.02 3.49
C HIS A 84 14.92 -13.58 2.19
N GLU A 85 15.54 -13.82 1.04
CA GLU A 85 14.92 -13.49 -0.23
C GLU A 85 13.73 -14.40 -0.48
N PRO A 86 12.51 -13.83 -0.70
CA PRO A 86 11.34 -14.63 -1.00
C PRO A 86 11.50 -15.29 -2.37
N GLU A 87 11.15 -16.56 -2.46
CA GLU A 87 11.04 -17.24 -3.75
C GLU A 87 9.89 -16.61 -4.55
N VAL A 88 10.17 -16.34 -5.83
CA VAL A 88 9.14 -15.86 -6.75
C VAL A 88 8.36 -17.06 -7.26
N ASP A 89 7.17 -17.27 -6.76
CA ASP A 89 6.25 -18.30 -7.22
C ASP A 89 5.00 -17.66 -7.85
N LEU A 90 4.67 -18.08 -9.06
CA LEU A 90 3.44 -17.68 -9.74
C LEU A 90 2.19 -18.39 -9.15
N LEU A 91 2.39 -19.53 -8.48
CA LEU A 91 1.34 -20.31 -7.82
C LEU A 91 1.44 -20.13 -6.31
N ILE A 92 0.97 -18.99 -5.83
CA ILE A 92 1.04 -18.65 -4.41
C ILE A 92 0.17 -19.62 -3.60
N LYS A 93 0.83 -20.40 -2.72
CA LYS A 93 0.18 -21.38 -1.84
C LYS A 93 -0.08 -20.86 -0.43
N HIS A 94 0.36 -19.64 -0.13
CA HIS A 94 0.24 -19.06 1.20
C HIS A 94 -1.04 -18.28 1.34
N TYR A 95 -1.74 -18.53 2.43
CA TYR A 95 -2.98 -17.87 2.80
C TYR A 95 -2.76 -17.03 4.05
N PHE A 96 -3.56 -16.00 4.20
CA PHE A 96 -3.60 -15.18 5.40
C PHE A 96 -5.02 -14.96 5.88
N LYS A 97 -5.15 -14.73 7.19
CA LYS A 97 -6.34 -14.18 7.83
C LYS A 97 -6.01 -12.78 8.29
N PHE A 98 -6.99 -11.93 8.26
CA PHE A 98 -6.80 -10.53 8.60
C PHE A 98 -7.97 -10.02 9.42
N GLU A 99 -7.65 -9.34 10.51
CA GLU A 99 -8.59 -8.56 11.31
C GLU A 99 -7.94 -7.21 11.61
N LEU A 100 -8.68 -6.14 11.43
CA LEU A 100 -8.27 -4.78 11.74
C LEU A 100 -9.33 -4.13 12.60
N LEU A 101 -8.95 -3.68 13.77
CA LEU A 101 -9.79 -2.81 14.59
C LEU A 101 -9.41 -1.36 14.29
N VAL A 102 -10.38 -0.59 13.84
CA VAL A 102 -10.24 0.83 13.52
C VAL A 102 -10.94 1.63 14.61
N GLU A 103 -10.19 2.47 15.29
CA GLU A 103 -10.68 3.31 16.38
C GLU A 103 -10.48 4.80 16.06
N GLY A 104 -11.16 5.64 16.83
CA GLY A 104 -11.09 7.09 16.67
C GLY A 104 -11.75 7.58 15.39
N PHE A 105 -11.34 8.72 14.89
CA PHE A 105 -11.98 9.41 13.75
C PHE A 105 -12.19 8.52 12.52
N LEU A 106 -11.24 7.63 12.19
CA LEU A 106 -11.36 6.77 11.02
C LEU A 106 -12.49 5.73 11.14
N SER A 107 -12.90 5.37 12.36
CA SER A 107 -14.02 4.46 12.58
C SER A 107 -15.38 5.06 12.20
N GLU A 108 -15.47 6.38 12.07
CA GLU A 108 -16.69 7.08 11.66
C GLU A 108 -16.82 7.18 10.13
N LEU A 109 -15.75 6.90 9.40
CA LEU A 109 -15.70 7.11 7.96
C LEU A 109 -16.10 5.86 7.17
N PRO A 110 -16.79 6.03 6.03
CA PRO A 110 -16.97 4.95 5.08
C PRO A 110 -15.62 4.38 4.64
N CYS A 111 -15.52 3.06 4.57
CA CYS A 111 -14.31 2.41 4.09
C CYS A 111 -14.61 1.37 3.02
N MET A 112 -13.65 1.18 2.11
CA MET A 112 -13.71 0.19 1.05
C MET A 112 -12.32 -0.37 0.77
N SER A 113 -12.26 -1.56 0.19
CA SER A 113 -10.99 -2.12 -0.29
C SER A 113 -11.06 -2.35 -1.80
N PRO A 114 -10.14 -1.73 -2.58
CA PRO A 114 -10.03 -2.00 -4.01
C PRO A 114 -9.28 -3.31 -4.30
N SER A 115 -8.60 -3.90 -3.31
CA SER A 115 -7.74 -5.06 -3.49
C SER A 115 -8.36 -6.37 -3.04
N HIS A 116 -9.18 -6.36 -1.99
CA HIS A 116 -9.76 -7.56 -1.37
C HIS A 116 -11.23 -7.33 -1.01
N GLN A 117 -12.00 -8.38 -1.00
CA GLN A 117 -13.33 -8.31 -0.38
C GLN A 117 -13.17 -8.21 1.14
N ILE A 118 -13.79 -7.21 1.73
CA ILE A 118 -13.78 -6.99 3.17
C ILE A 118 -15.21 -7.01 3.73
N LYS A 119 -15.33 -7.49 4.94
CA LYS A 119 -16.53 -7.34 5.80
C LYS A 119 -16.18 -6.36 6.90
N PHE A 120 -17.14 -5.58 7.32
CA PHE A 120 -16.98 -4.71 8.48
C PHE A 120 -18.17 -4.89 9.42
N VAL A 121 -17.87 -4.86 10.71
CA VAL A 121 -18.83 -4.97 11.80
C VAL A 121 -18.51 -3.84 12.77
N ARG A 122 -19.54 -3.13 13.21
CA ARG A 122 -19.37 -2.11 14.24
C ARG A 122 -19.34 -2.76 15.62
N GLU A 123 -18.27 -2.50 16.37
CA GLU A 123 -18.10 -2.95 17.75
C GLU A 123 -17.96 -1.72 18.67
N GLY A 124 -19.09 -1.24 19.22
CA GLY A 124 -19.10 0.02 20.00
C GLY A 124 -18.72 1.23 19.15
N ASP A 125 -17.64 1.92 19.55
CA ASP A 125 -17.09 3.08 18.84
C ASP A 125 -16.00 2.71 17.81
N ALA A 126 -15.73 1.42 17.65
CA ALA A 126 -14.75 0.91 16.72
C ALA A 126 -15.41 0.19 15.53
N HIS A 127 -14.70 0.13 14.41
CA HIS A 127 -15.04 -0.73 13.29
C HIS A 127 -14.05 -1.88 13.18
N LYS A 128 -14.56 -3.11 13.24
CA LYS A 128 -13.79 -4.31 12.96
C LYS A 128 -13.92 -4.68 11.48
N LEU A 129 -12.81 -4.69 10.78
CA LEU A 129 -12.71 -5.13 9.39
C LEU A 129 -12.06 -6.51 9.35
N SER A 130 -12.57 -7.38 8.48
CA SER A 130 -11.99 -8.68 8.21
C SER A 130 -12.09 -9.02 6.72
N LEU A 131 -11.38 -10.04 6.27
CA LEU A 131 -11.56 -10.53 4.90
C LEU A 131 -13.01 -11.01 4.68
N GLY A 132 -13.51 -10.83 3.46
CA GLY A 132 -14.83 -11.31 3.05
C GLY A 132 -14.94 -12.84 3.08
N TYR A 133 -13.83 -13.51 2.90
CA TYR A 133 -13.65 -14.96 3.01
C TYR A 133 -12.88 -15.31 4.27
N GLU A 134 -12.91 -16.59 4.67
CA GLU A 134 -12.17 -17.06 5.85
C GLU A 134 -10.65 -16.82 5.73
N LYS A 135 -10.12 -16.90 4.52
CA LYS A 135 -8.72 -16.67 4.16
C LYS A 135 -8.60 -16.21 2.71
N ASP A 136 -7.58 -15.44 2.39
CA ASP A 136 -7.23 -15.07 1.01
C ASP A 136 -5.74 -15.33 0.76
N VAL A 137 -5.33 -15.31 -0.51
CA VAL A 137 -3.95 -15.58 -0.91
C VAL A 137 -3.07 -14.34 -0.80
N LEU A 138 -1.79 -14.55 -0.44
CA LEU A 138 -0.78 -13.49 -0.31
C LEU A 138 -0.20 -13.09 -1.68
N ASN A 139 -1.04 -12.68 -2.63
CA ASN A 139 -0.63 -12.35 -4.00
C ASN A 139 -0.66 -10.85 -4.33
N ARG A 140 -1.19 -10.03 -3.46
CA ARG A 140 -1.29 -8.58 -3.62
C ARG A 140 -1.47 -7.89 -2.28
N ASP A 141 -1.01 -6.65 -2.18
CA ASP A 141 -1.17 -5.86 -0.96
C ASP A 141 -2.63 -5.66 -0.59
N LEU A 142 -2.92 -5.71 0.70
CA LEU A 142 -4.22 -5.31 1.21
C LEU A 142 -4.29 -3.79 1.33
N ILE A 143 -5.24 -3.20 0.64
CA ILE A 143 -5.47 -1.74 0.62
C ILE A 143 -6.85 -1.46 1.17
N ILE A 144 -6.93 -0.50 2.07
CA ILE A 144 -8.20 0.03 2.59
C ILE A 144 -8.20 1.54 2.35
N HIS A 145 -9.26 2.02 1.74
CA HIS A 145 -9.53 3.43 1.56
C HIS A 145 -10.59 3.86 2.57
N PHE A 146 -10.26 4.85 3.38
CA PHE A 146 -11.23 5.58 4.19
C PHE A 146 -11.64 6.81 3.40
N GLN A 147 -12.93 6.95 3.14
CA GLN A 147 -13.46 8.04 2.34
C GLN A 147 -13.79 9.22 3.23
N GLN A 148 -13.32 10.40 2.86
CA GLN A 148 -13.75 11.62 3.52
C GLN A 148 -15.26 11.79 3.30
N ASP A 149 -16.00 11.87 4.38
CA ASP A 149 -17.40 12.26 4.33
C ASP A 149 -17.45 13.71 3.82
N GLY A 150 -18.31 13.99 2.85
CA GLY A 150 -18.39 15.30 2.17
C GLY A 150 -18.81 16.48 3.05
N ARG A 151 -18.36 16.48 4.31
CA ARG A 151 -18.59 17.53 5.30
C ARG A 151 -18.04 18.85 4.77
N LYS A 152 -18.86 19.89 4.88
CA LYS A 152 -18.52 21.24 4.40
C LYS A 152 -17.62 22.01 5.37
N GLU A 153 -17.41 21.48 6.57
CA GLU A 153 -16.67 22.16 7.64
C GLU A 153 -15.30 21.52 7.84
N MET A 154 -14.36 22.33 8.28
CA MET A 154 -13.04 21.86 8.68
C MET A 154 -13.15 21.12 10.01
N ASP A 155 -12.87 19.82 9.99
CA ASP A 155 -12.86 19.02 11.21
C ASP A 155 -11.43 18.86 11.74
N VAL A 156 -11.28 19.06 13.03
CA VAL A 156 -10.07 18.62 13.75
C VAL A 156 -10.24 17.14 14.06
N CYS A 157 -9.49 16.31 13.35
CA CYS A 157 -9.67 14.86 13.43
C CYS A 157 -9.08 14.27 14.71
N SER A 158 -7.96 14.78 15.18
CA SER A 158 -7.36 14.35 16.43
C SER A 158 -6.30 15.34 16.91
N ALA A 159 -6.17 15.45 18.22
CA ALA A 159 -5.01 16.05 18.86
C ALA A 159 -4.50 15.05 19.89
N LEU A 160 -3.28 14.60 19.71
CA LEU A 160 -2.60 13.73 20.68
C LEU A 160 -1.43 14.53 21.24
N TRP A 161 -1.32 14.55 22.56
CA TRP A 161 -0.17 15.15 23.20
C TRP A 161 0.40 14.21 24.25
N ASP A 162 1.70 14.16 24.32
CA ASP A 162 2.41 13.41 25.33
C ASP A 162 3.69 14.14 25.71
N ARG A 163 4.30 13.75 26.83
CA ARG A 163 5.60 14.24 27.24
C ARG A 163 6.68 13.34 26.64
N ASP A 164 7.66 13.96 25.99
CA ASP A 164 8.85 13.25 25.55
C ASP A 164 9.78 12.90 26.74
N VAL A 165 10.87 12.22 26.43
CA VAL A 165 11.90 11.84 27.42
C VAL A 165 12.56 13.03 28.10
N ASN A 166 12.46 14.24 27.52
CA ASN A 166 12.98 15.49 28.07
C ASN A 166 11.89 16.28 28.82
N ASN A 167 10.73 15.69 29.06
CA ASN A 167 9.57 16.32 29.68
C ASN A 167 9.00 17.49 28.87
N GLN A 168 9.22 17.50 27.55
CA GLN A 168 8.62 18.45 26.63
C GLN A 168 7.30 17.89 26.10
N TYR A 169 6.33 18.79 25.85
CA TYR A 169 5.07 18.39 25.27
C TYR A 169 5.18 18.30 23.74
N CYS A 170 4.77 17.15 23.18
CA CYS A 170 4.58 16.96 21.76
C CYS A 170 3.09 16.90 21.48
N ALA A 171 2.62 17.66 20.49
CA ALA A 171 1.23 17.62 20.03
C ALA A 171 1.19 17.28 18.56
N LEU A 172 0.34 16.33 18.19
CA LEU A 172 -0.03 16.01 16.80
C LEU A 172 -1.45 16.51 16.57
N LEU A 173 -1.59 17.44 15.63
CA LEU A 173 -2.88 17.98 15.21
C LEU A 173 -3.15 17.54 13.77
N SER A 174 -4.22 16.76 13.58
CA SER A 174 -4.69 16.37 12.26
C SER A 174 -5.89 17.22 11.87
N LEU A 175 -5.78 17.92 10.75
CA LEU A 175 -6.83 18.77 10.20
C LEU A 175 -7.35 18.17 8.90
N CYS A 176 -8.67 18.02 8.81
CA CYS A 176 -9.34 17.65 7.57
C CYS A 176 -9.99 18.89 6.97
N THR A 177 -9.51 19.34 5.82
CA THR A 177 -10.10 20.47 5.13
C THR A 177 -11.31 20.02 4.29
N PRO A 178 -12.38 20.83 4.22
CA PRO A 178 -13.52 20.49 3.39
C PRO A 178 -13.11 20.38 1.92
N LYS A 179 -13.73 19.46 1.20
CA LYS A 179 -13.55 19.36 -0.24
C LYS A 179 -14.17 20.59 -0.89
N VAL A 180 -13.36 21.39 -1.56
CA VAL A 180 -13.85 22.53 -2.34
C VAL A 180 -14.51 21.97 -3.60
N THR A 181 -15.85 21.86 -3.56
CA THR A 181 -16.65 21.28 -4.66
C THR A 181 -16.83 22.21 -5.85
N ASP A 182 -16.62 23.53 -5.69
CA ASP A 182 -16.92 24.54 -6.71
C ASP A 182 -15.71 24.99 -7.54
N ARG A 183 -14.58 24.32 -7.43
CA ARG A 183 -13.47 24.61 -8.36
C ARG A 183 -13.79 23.99 -9.70
N VAL A 184 -14.14 24.83 -10.67
CA VAL A 184 -14.05 24.46 -12.07
C VAL A 184 -12.58 24.07 -12.30
N SER A 185 -12.34 22.78 -12.35
CA SER A 185 -10.98 22.26 -12.57
C SER A 185 -10.52 22.72 -13.95
N ALA A 186 -9.41 23.46 -14.01
CA ALA A 186 -8.82 23.83 -15.30
C ALA A 186 -8.60 22.61 -16.19
N PRO A 187 -8.66 22.77 -17.52
CA PRO A 187 -8.37 21.68 -18.44
C PRO A 187 -7.02 21.04 -18.15
N LYS A 188 -6.97 19.71 -18.11
CA LYS A 188 -5.78 18.93 -17.77
C LYS A 188 -5.17 18.30 -19.01
N ILE A 189 -3.87 18.02 -18.95
CA ILE A 189 -3.20 17.13 -19.89
C ILE A 189 -2.93 15.81 -19.17
N ILE A 190 -3.64 14.77 -19.55
CA ILE A 190 -3.55 13.44 -18.98
C ILE A 190 -2.57 12.63 -19.81
N LYS A 191 -1.50 12.16 -19.18
CA LYS A 191 -0.50 11.31 -19.84
C LYS A 191 -0.68 9.88 -19.37
N ILE A 192 -0.95 8.97 -20.29
CA ILE A 192 -1.15 7.55 -20.03
C ILE A 192 0.06 6.81 -20.57
N LEU A 193 0.69 6.02 -19.72
CA LEU A 193 1.81 5.16 -20.06
C LEU A 193 1.39 3.70 -19.86
N ILE A 194 1.42 2.90 -20.91
CA ILE A 194 0.98 1.52 -20.92
C ILE A 194 2.18 0.60 -21.02
N ASP A 195 2.30 -0.32 -20.05
CA ASP A 195 3.27 -1.40 -20.10
C ASP A 195 2.79 -2.47 -21.09
N CYS A 196 3.60 -2.72 -22.11
CA CYS A 196 3.42 -3.76 -23.11
C CYS A 196 4.63 -4.70 -23.16
N SER A 197 5.39 -4.80 -22.06
CA SER A 197 6.50 -5.73 -21.94
C SER A 197 6.04 -7.19 -22.01
N GLY A 198 6.96 -8.12 -22.24
CA GLY A 198 6.64 -9.53 -22.36
C GLY A 198 5.91 -10.13 -21.15
N SER A 199 6.12 -9.59 -19.96
CA SER A 199 5.41 -10.00 -18.74
C SER A 199 3.92 -9.65 -18.73
N MET A 200 3.49 -8.75 -19.64
CA MET A 200 2.09 -8.34 -19.78
C MET A 200 1.29 -9.28 -20.70
N MET A 201 1.90 -10.29 -21.29
CA MET A 201 1.20 -11.21 -22.22
C MET A 201 0.06 -11.97 -21.53
N GLY A 202 -0.99 -12.28 -22.29
CA GLY A 202 -2.17 -13.02 -21.79
C GLY A 202 -3.20 -12.11 -21.09
N GLU A 203 -3.60 -12.46 -19.87
CA GLU A 203 -4.66 -11.75 -19.16
C GLU A 203 -4.27 -10.33 -18.74
N SER A 204 -3.00 -10.10 -18.41
CA SER A 204 -2.53 -8.79 -17.94
C SER A 204 -2.75 -7.69 -18.96
N ILE A 205 -2.45 -7.93 -20.24
CA ILE A 205 -2.67 -6.95 -21.30
C ILE A 205 -4.16 -6.73 -21.58
N GLN A 206 -4.99 -7.75 -21.40
CA GLN A 206 -6.44 -7.61 -21.54
C GLN A 206 -7.01 -6.73 -20.42
N GLN A 207 -6.57 -6.95 -19.18
CA GLN A 207 -6.94 -6.12 -18.03
C GLN A 207 -6.50 -4.66 -18.23
N ALA A 208 -5.28 -4.44 -18.74
CA ALA A 208 -4.79 -3.11 -19.08
C ALA A 208 -5.66 -2.42 -20.13
N ARG A 209 -6.13 -3.13 -21.16
CA ARG A 209 -7.05 -2.60 -22.17
C ARG A 209 -8.40 -2.22 -21.58
N ILE A 210 -8.95 -3.04 -20.69
CA ILE A 210 -10.20 -2.74 -19.99
C ILE A 210 -10.03 -1.47 -19.14
N ALA A 211 -8.96 -1.41 -18.35
CA ALA A 211 -8.65 -0.25 -17.52
C ALA A 211 -8.47 1.02 -18.36
N LEU A 212 -7.78 0.93 -19.50
CA LEU A 212 -7.61 2.06 -20.43
C LEU A 212 -8.96 2.57 -20.92
N ARG A 213 -9.88 1.69 -21.33
CA ARG A 213 -11.22 2.09 -21.76
C ARG A 213 -11.99 2.80 -20.64
N GLN A 214 -11.92 2.31 -19.42
CA GLN A 214 -12.55 2.95 -18.28
C GLN A 214 -11.97 4.35 -18.02
N VAL A 215 -10.64 4.47 -18.00
CA VAL A 215 -9.98 5.78 -17.84
C VAL A 215 -10.39 6.76 -18.94
N MET A 216 -10.47 6.30 -20.19
CA MET A 216 -10.87 7.16 -21.31
C MET A 216 -12.31 7.67 -21.17
N GLN A 217 -13.21 6.91 -20.56
CA GLN A 217 -14.60 7.33 -20.32
C GLN A 217 -14.72 8.42 -19.24
N GLU A 218 -13.74 8.50 -18.34
CA GLU A 218 -13.70 9.48 -17.25
C GLU A 218 -13.02 10.81 -17.67
N ILE A 219 -12.41 10.86 -18.87
CA ILE A 219 -11.73 12.05 -19.37
C ILE A 219 -12.77 13.06 -19.88
N ARG A 220 -12.71 14.26 -19.34
CA ARG A 220 -13.65 15.33 -19.73
C ARG A 220 -13.34 15.86 -21.12
N PRO A 221 -14.34 16.38 -21.87
CA PRO A 221 -14.16 16.90 -23.22
C PRO A 221 -13.12 18.03 -23.34
N GLU A 222 -12.96 18.83 -22.29
CA GLU A 222 -11.99 19.92 -22.22
C GLU A 222 -10.56 19.47 -21.92
N ASP A 223 -10.39 18.25 -21.42
CA ASP A 223 -9.08 17.69 -21.12
C ASP A 223 -8.40 17.18 -22.39
N LYS A 224 -7.07 17.11 -22.36
CA LYS A 224 -6.27 16.55 -23.45
C LYS A 224 -5.57 15.29 -22.98
N VAL A 225 -5.34 14.37 -23.89
CA VAL A 225 -4.69 13.10 -23.58
C VAL A 225 -3.47 12.87 -24.46
N MET A 226 -2.46 12.21 -23.89
CA MET A 226 -1.33 11.62 -24.58
C MET A 226 -1.17 10.19 -24.12
N ILE A 227 -1.02 9.27 -25.06
CA ILE A 227 -0.87 7.85 -24.75
C ILE A 227 0.46 7.35 -25.32
N TRP A 228 1.21 6.70 -24.47
CA TRP A 228 2.48 6.08 -24.80
C TRP A 228 2.42 4.62 -24.38
N LYS A 229 3.04 3.76 -25.12
CA LYS A 229 3.28 2.37 -24.70
C LYS A 229 4.78 2.09 -24.66
N PHE A 230 5.17 1.25 -23.75
CA PHE A 230 6.54 0.81 -23.61
C PHE A 230 6.61 -0.71 -23.46
N GLY A 231 7.71 -1.27 -23.91
CA GLY A 231 8.08 -2.67 -23.84
C GLY A 231 9.55 -2.76 -24.20
N SER A 232 9.89 -3.46 -25.26
CA SER A 232 11.25 -3.44 -25.81
C SER A 232 11.65 -2.06 -26.37
N SER A 233 10.67 -1.22 -26.68
CA SER A 233 10.84 0.15 -27.15
C SER A 233 9.71 1.03 -26.61
N ILE A 234 9.89 2.37 -26.71
CA ILE A 234 8.85 3.33 -26.36
C ILE A 234 8.20 3.82 -27.63
N GLU A 235 6.88 3.65 -27.71
CA GLU A 235 6.07 4.15 -28.83
C GLU A 235 5.11 5.23 -28.34
N LYS A 236 5.18 6.39 -28.98
CA LYS A 236 4.24 7.50 -28.75
C LYS A 236 3.08 7.35 -29.74
N LEU A 237 1.89 7.13 -29.25
CA LEU A 237 0.71 7.03 -30.09
C LEU A 237 0.24 8.39 -30.61
N GLN A 238 0.60 9.48 -29.90
CA GLN A 238 0.44 10.86 -30.36
C GLN A 238 1.70 11.68 -30.08
N ASN A 239 2.01 12.60 -31.01
CA ASN A 239 3.16 13.51 -30.88
C ASN A 239 2.85 14.74 -30.01
N LYS A 240 1.57 15.04 -29.79
CA LYS A 240 1.09 16.19 -28.98
C LYS A 240 -0.20 15.79 -28.26
N PRO A 241 -0.55 16.52 -27.18
CA PRO A 241 -1.82 16.31 -26.49
C PRO A 241 -3.01 16.56 -27.43
N VAL A 242 -3.94 15.61 -27.50
CA VAL A 242 -5.15 15.68 -28.33
C VAL A 242 -6.40 15.61 -27.46
N SER A 243 -7.52 16.12 -27.95
CA SER A 243 -8.81 15.92 -27.28
C SER A 243 -9.22 14.45 -27.34
N ILE A 244 -10.03 14.01 -26.37
CA ILE A 244 -10.50 12.62 -26.32
C ILE A 244 -11.15 12.16 -27.62
N ASN A 245 -11.93 13.03 -28.27
CA ASN A 245 -12.62 12.73 -29.53
C ASN A 245 -11.68 12.58 -30.75
N GLN A 246 -10.40 12.91 -30.58
CA GLN A 246 -9.38 12.78 -31.62
C GLN A 246 -8.50 11.54 -31.43
N VAL A 247 -8.76 10.77 -30.40
CA VAL A 247 -8.04 9.52 -30.14
C VAL A 247 -8.60 8.44 -31.07
N ASP A 248 -7.70 7.80 -31.81
CA ASP A 248 -8.07 6.69 -32.70
C ASP A 248 -8.59 5.51 -31.89
N GLU A 249 -9.80 5.04 -32.13
CA GLU A 249 -10.39 3.88 -31.45
C GLU A 249 -9.57 2.60 -31.65
N ASN A 250 -8.80 2.51 -32.73
CA ASN A 250 -7.89 1.37 -32.95
C ASN A 250 -6.75 1.27 -31.92
N ILE A 251 -6.57 2.30 -31.09
CA ILE A 251 -5.58 2.30 -30.02
C ILE A 251 -5.80 1.14 -29.01
N PHE A 252 -7.04 0.68 -28.88
CA PHE A 252 -7.41 -0.44 -28.01
C PHE A 252 -7.10 -1.82 -28.61
N HIS A 253 -6.78 -1.87 -29.88
CA HIS A 253 -6.51 -3.11 -30.63
C HIS A 253 -5.02 -3.27 -30.98
N ARG A 254 -4.26 -2.22 -30.88
CA ARG A 254 -2.80 -2.21 -31.07
C ARG A 254 -2.06 -2.51 -29.79
#